data_e3b44222210792673b00d45f89f90f0c
#
_entry.id   e3b44222210792673b00d45f89f90f0c
#
_cell.length_a   1.000
_cell.length_b   1.000
_cell.length_c   1.000
_cell.angle_alpha   90.00
_cell.angle_beta   90.00
_cell.angle_gamma   90.00
#
_symmetry.space_group_name_H-M   'P 1'
#
loop_
_entity.id
_entity.type
_entity.pdbx_description
1 polymer ?
#
loop_
_entity_poly.entity_id
_entity_poly.type
_entity_poly.pdbx_seq_one_letter_code
_entity_poly.pdbx_strand_id
1 'polypeptide(L)'
;ASDVYKRQSLITQVACLAHDMGNPPFGHAGEAALRDWFTSVEHRRYIEGMNCEEVSDLCTYEGNAHTLRIVLNLEMYRGAGGMRLTAASIGSLVKYPWTSSDANCQGKFSIYQSELLLVEEIFQELGLTKIGRNQWARHPLSYLMEAADDICYALLDLEDAVELGVLSPEDIQRVLKPIDPQVVHHGDLSSWQYCKILRGRAIGKAITDVVHAFVNHKREIMAGDFWPKDLLSVCSPEISESIESAK
;
A
#
# COMPACT_ATOMS: atom_id res chain seq x y z
N ALA A 1 9.58 -13.99 23.39
CA ALA A 1 8.51 -13.04 23.01
C ALA A 1 9.08 -11.71 22.49
N SER A 2 10.04 -11.06 23.19
CA SER A 2 10.57 -9.74 22.80
C SER A 2 11.20 -9.70 21.40
N ASP A 3 11.90 -10.75 20.97
CA ASP A 3 12.57 -10.79 19.68
C ASP A 3 11.60 -10.96 18.49
N VAL A 4 10.51 -11.67 18.72
CA VAL A 4 9.45 -11.85 17.68
C VAL A 4 8.77 -10.51 17.40
N TYR A 5 8.42 -9.72 18.41
CA TYR A 5 7.82 -8.39 18.22
C TYR A 5 8.75 -7.42 17.50
N LYS A 6 10.05 -7.44 17.83
CA LYS A 6 11.04 -6.61 17.13
C LYS A 6 11.14 -6.98 15.65
N ARG A 7 11.11 -8.27 15.33
CA ARG A 7 11.18 -8.74 13.93
C ARG A 7 9.93 -8.35 13.14
N GLN A 8 8.73 -8.48 13.70
CA GLN A 8 7.49 -8.07 13.04
C GLN A 8 7.46 -6.58 12.73
N SER A 9 7.87 -5.73 13.67
CA SER A 9 8.01 -4.29 13.44
C SER A 9 8.98 -3.99 12.30
N LEU A 10 10.14 -4.67 12.26
CA LEU A 10 11.12 -4.46 11.19
C LEU A 10 10.60 -4.92 9.83
N ILE A 11 9.90 -6.05 9.77
CA ILE A 11 9.28 -6.57 8.54
C ILE A 11 8.27 -5.55 7.99
N THR A 12 7.39 -5.02 8.84
CA THR A 12 6.40 -4.02 8.43
C THR A 12 7.08 -2.73 7.97
N GLN A 13 8.13 -2.26 8.68
CA GLN A 13 8.91 -1.08 8.25
C GLN A 13 9.56 -1.28 6.88
N VAL A 14 10.16 -2.45 6.62
CA VAL A 14 10.72 -2.78 5.30
C VAL A 14 9.66 -2.75 4.23
N ALA A 15 8.47 -3.32 4.50
CA ALA A 15 7.36 -3.28 3.57
C ALA A 15 6.90 -1.84 3.27
N CYS A 16 6.73 -1.00 4.29
CA CYS A 16 6.39 0.42 4.13
C CYS A 16 7.44 1.21 3.34
N LEU A 17 8.74 0.90 3.48
CA LEU A 17 9.79 1.57 2.73
C LEU A 17 9.86 1.14 1.27
N ALA A 18 9.46 -0.09 0.96
CA ALA A 18 9.63 -0.69 -0.36
C ALA A 18 8.37 -0.65 -1.24
N HIS A 19 7.17 -0.43 -0.65
CA HIS A 19 5.89 -0.65 -1.35
C HIS A 19 5.73 0.18 -2.64
N ASP A 20 6.32 1.36 -2.71
CA ASP A 20 6.21 2.30 -3.82
C ASP A 20 7.43 2.34 -4.75
N MET A 21 8.40 1.44 -4.59
CA MET A 21 9.61 1.41 -5.42
C MET A 21 9.31 1.19 -6.92
N GLY A 22 8.17 0.63 -7.26
CA GLY A 22 7.73 0.37 -8.62
C GLY A 22 6.88 1.47 -9.25
N ASN A 23 6.56 2.52 -8.52
CA ASN A 23 5.78 3.61 -9.06
C ASN A 23 6.58 4.33 -10.16
N PRO A 24 6.00 4.53 -11.35
CA PRO A 24 6.67 5.30 -12.39
C PRO A 24 6.67 6.79 -12.03
N PRO A 25 7.51 7.61 -12.72
CA PRO A 25 7.41 9.06 -12.62
C PRO A 25 5.97 9.53 -12.84
N PHE A 26 5.51 10.47 -12.03
CA PHE A 26 4.14 11.01 -12.00
C PHE A 26 3.06 10.02 -11.51
N GLY A 27 3.42 8.93 -10.82
CA GLY A 27 2.49 7.99 -10.18
C GLY A 27 1.44 7.43 -11.13
N HIS A 28 0.15 7.54 -10.78
CA HIS A 28 -0.95 7.02 -11.58
C HIS A 28 -1.04 7.59 -13.00
N ALA A 29 -0.63 8.86 -13.22
CA ALA A 29 -0.58 9.44 -14.56
C ALA A 29 0.51 8.76 -15.41
N GLY A 30 1.65 8.43 -14.80
CA GLY A 30 2.71 7.66 -15.43
C GLY A 30 2.29 6.22 -15.76
N GLU A 31 1.57 5.55 -14.83
CA GLU A 31 0.98 4.23 -15.11
C GLU A 31 0.02 4.28 -16.31
N ALA A 32 -0.89 5.27 -16.34
CA ALA A 32 -1.82 5.44 -17.45
C ALA A 32 -1.08 5.65 -18.79
N ALA A 33 -0.06 6.50 -18.80
CA ALA A 33 0.74 6.73 -19.99
C ALA A 33 1.46 5.47 -20.49
N LEU A 34 1.98 4.63 -19.58
CA LEU A 34 2.59 3.35 -19.95
C LEU A 34 1.56 2.36 -20.51
N ARG A 35 0.37 2.26 -19.91
CA ARG A 35 -0.74 1.43 -20.42
C ARG A 35 -1.16 1.87 -21.82
N ASP A 36 -1.36 3.17 -22.04
CA ASP A 36 -1.72 3.74 -23.34
C ASP A 36 -0.64 3.44 -24.39
N TRP A 37 0.63 3.53 -24.00
CA TRP A 37 1.74 3.26 -24.89
C TRP A 37 1.76 1.80 -25.33
N PHE A 38 1.63 0.82 -24.40
CA PHE A 38 1.64 -0.60 -24.74
C PHE A 38 0.38 -1.06 -25.49
N THR A 39 -0.77 -0.41 -25.28
CA THR A 39 -2.02 -0.73 -25.98
C THR A 39 -2.11 -0.12 -27.39
N SER A 40 -1.28 0.90 -27.68
CA SER A 40 -1.25 1.58 -28.97
C SER A 40 -0.85 0.62 -30.11
N VAL A 41 -1.55 0.74 -31.24
CA VAL A 41 -1.26 -0.02 -32.46
C VAL A 41 0.16 0.21 -32.95
N GLU A 42 0.67 1.44 -32.81
CA GLU A 42 2.03 1.82 -33.24
C GLU A 42 3.13 1.08 -32.49
N HIS A 43 2.84 0.65 -31.27
CA HIS A 43 3.82 -0.01 -30.39
C HIS A 43 3.67 -1.54 -30.29
N ARG A 44 2.73 -2.14 -31.04
CA ARG A 44 2.49 -3.60 -31.04
C ARG A 44 3.76 -4.44 -31.27
N ARG A 45 4.69 -3.95 -32.06
CA ARG A 45 5.96 -4.65 -32.34
C ARG A 45 6.78 -4.95 -31.07
N TYR A 46 6.60 -4.19 -29.98
CA TYR A 46 7.35 -4.37 -28.75
C TYR A 46 6.81 -5.49 -27.86
N ILE A 47 5.58 -5.94 -28.11
CA ILE A 47 4.93 -7.05 -27.41
C ILE A 47 4.70 -8.26 -28.33
N GLU A 48 5.20 -8.21 -29.56
CA GLU A 48 5.08 -9.28 -30.54
C GLU A 48 5.89 -10.50 -30.08
N GLY A 49 5.27 -11.69 -30.09
CA GLY A 49 5.90 -12.95 -29.65
C GLY A 49 5.76 -13.24 -28.16
N MET A 50 5.20 -12.32 -27.37
CA MET A 50 4.84 -12.59 -25.97
C MET A 50 3.54 -13.41 -25.89
N ASN A 51 3.37 -14.18 -24.80
CA ASN A 51 2.11 -14.85 -24.54
C ASN A 51 1.02 -13.87 -24.06
N CYS A 52 -0.25 -14.32 -24.01
CA CYS A 52 -1.37 -13.45 -23.68
C CYS A 52 -1.28 -12.85 -22.27
N GLU A 53 -0.75 -13.61 -21.31
CA GLU A 53 -0.60 -13.19 -19.93
C GLU A 53 0.50 -12.10 -19.80
N GLU A 54 1.63 -12.26 -20.48
CA GLU A 54 2.71 -11.26 -20.52
C GLU A 54 2.24 -9.96 -21.21
N VAL A 55 1.48 -10.08 -22.29
CA VAL A 55 0.86 -8.92 -22.96
C VAL A 55 -0.11 -8.23 -22.01
N SER A 56 -0.92 -8.98 -21.27
CA SER A 56 -1.82 -8.44 -20.26
C SER A 56 -1.07 -7.64 -19.22
N ASP A 57 0.03 -8.17 -18.68
CA ASP A 57 0.87 -7.52 -17.68
C ASP A 57 1.36 -6.14 -18.13
N LEU A 58 1.81 -6.02 -19.37
CA LEU A 58 2.30 -4.76 -19.94
C LEU A 58 1.16 -3.77 -20.24
N CYS A 59 0.06 -4.27 -20.81
CA CYS A 59 -1.09 -3.44 -21.17
C CYS A 59 -1.88 -2.95 -19.94
N THR A 60 -1.72 -3.60 -18.80
CA THR A 60 -2.35 -3.21 -17.54
C THR A 60 -1.33 -2.76 -16.50
N TYR A 61 -0.15 -2.32 -16.91
CA TYR A 61 0.96 -1.92 -16.03
C TYR A 61 0.49 -1.40 -14.67
N GLU A 62 1.07 -1.93 -13.58
CA GLU A 62 0.67 -1.64 -12.21
C GLU A 62 1.92 -1.50 -11.32
N GLY A 63 2.01 -0.37 -10.60
CA GLY A 63 3.16 -0.03 -9.76
C GLY A 63 3.46 -1.07 -8.69
N ASN A 64 2.43 -1.66 -8.07
CA ASN A 64 2.62 -2.71 -7.06
C ASN A 64 3.27 -3.98 -7.65
N ALA A 65 2.91 -4.36 -8.87
CA ALA A 65 3.54 -5.49 -9.55
C ALA A 65 4.98 -5.16 -9.95
N HIS A 66 5.22 -3.92 -10.37
CA HIS A 66 6.57 -3.47 -10.70
C HIS A 66 7.46 -3.37 -9.46
N THR A 67 6.92 -2.93 -8.32
CA THR A 67 7.61 -2.99 -7.03
C THR A 67 8.11 -4.40 -6.73
N LEU A 68 7.23 -5.40 -6.87
CA LEU A 68 7.60 -6.78 -6.61
C LEU A 68 8.71 -7.27 -7.55
N ARG A 69 8.64 -6.94 -8.84
CA ARG A 69 9.69 -7.23 -9.83
C ARG A 69 11.03 -6.60 -9.45
N ILE A 70 11.05 -5.32 -9.07
CA ILE A 70 12.26 -4.63 -8.64
C ILE A 70 12.89 -5.36 -7.46
N VAL A 71 12.10 -5.63 -6.44
CA VAL A 71 12.57 -6.26 -5.19
C VAL A 71 13.07 -7.69 -5.40
N LEU A 72 12.39 -8.47 -6.26
CA LEU A 72 12.73 -9.87 -6.48
C LEU A 72 13.86 -10.09 -7.50
N ASN A 73 13.98 -9.22 -8.51
CA ASN A 73 14.82 -9.51 -9.68
C ASN A 73 15.80 -8.41 -10.06
N LEU A 74 15.44 -7.13 -9.95
CA LEU A 74 16.18 -6.07 -10.64
C LEU A 74 17.20 -5.37 -9.76
N GLU A 75 16.92 -5.15 -8.49
CA GLU A 75 17.73 -4.28 -7.64
C GLU A 75 18.76 -5.01 -6.78
N MET A 76 19.91 -4.33 -6.60
CA MET A 76 20.98 -4.54 -5.62
C MET A 76 21.84 -5.80 -5.75
N TYR A 77 21.42 -6.86 -6.40
CA TYR A 77 22.20 -8.08 -6.49
C TYR A 77 22.63 -8.40 -7.93
N ARG A 78 23.90 -8.72 -8.12
CA ARG A 78 24.46 -9.01 -9.46
C ARG A 78 24.07 -10.40 -10.02
N GLY A 79 23.48 -11.26 -9.19
CA GLY A 79 22.98 -12.56 -9.55
C GLY A 79 21.45 -12.59 -9.51
N ALA A 80 20.88 -13.79 -9.43
CA ALA A 80 19.44 -13.96 -9.23
C ALA A 80 19.01 -13.61 -7.79
N GLY A 81 17.79 -13.06 -7.61
CA GLY A 81 17.15 -12.86 -6.32
C GLY A 81 17.03 -11.41 -5.83
N GLY A 82 17.29 -10.43 -6.69
CA GLY A 82 17.05 -9.01 -6.41
C GLY A 82 17.63 -8.55 -5.08
N MET A 83 16.84 -7.88 -4.25
CA MET A 83 17.22 -7.36 -2.94
C MET A 83 17.40 -8.44 -1.87
N ARG A 84 17.01 -9.68 -2.14
CA ARG A 84 17.12 -10.85 -1.23
C ARG A 84 16.44 -10.62 0.13
N LEU A 85 15.28 -10.01 0.11
CA LEU A 85 14.44 -9.83 1.29
C LEU A 85 13.95 -11.20 1.79
N THR A 86 13.57 -11.27 3.07
CA THR A 86 12.95 -12.48 3.62
C THR A 86 11.56 -12.72 3.02
N ALA A 87 11.10 -13.97 2.97
CA ALA A 87 9.75 -14.31 2.53
C ALA A 87 8.68 -13.49 3.27
N ALA A 88 8.83 -13.31 4.59
CA ALA A 88 7.91 -12.51 5.39
C ALA A 88 7.89 -11.03 4.99
N SER A 89 9.03 -10.43 4.63
CA SER A 89 9.08 -9.05 4.13
C SER A 89 8.39 -8.93 2.77
N ILE A 90 8.62 -9.90 1.87
CA ILE A 90 7.97 -9.93 0.55
C ILE A 90 6.46 -10.11 0.71
N GLY A 91 6.00 -11.07 1.52
CA GLY A 91 4.56 -11.26 1.77
C GLY A 91 3.89 -10.00 2.34
N SER A 92 4.58 -9.30 3.25
CA SER A 92 4.05 -8.06 3.85
C SER A 92 3.99 -6.88 2.89
N LEU A 93 4.82 -6.91 1.83
CA LEU A 93 4.86 -5.90 0.77
C LEU A 93 3.69 -6.05 -0.21
N VAL A 94 3.20 -7.27 -0.43
CA VAL A 94 2.21 -7.58 -1.45
C VAL A 94 0.80 -7.18 -1.01
N LYS A 95 0.28 -6.12 -1.64
CA LYS A 95 -1.08 -5.58 -1.39
C LYS A 95 -2.16 -6.37 -2.14
N TYR A 96 -1.87 -6.80 -3.36
CA TYR A 96 -2.80 -7.51 -4.24
C TYR A 96 -2.19 -8.85 -4.69
N PRO A 97 -2.32 -9.92 -3.91
CA PRO A 97 -1.61 -11.19 -4.14
C PRO A 97 -2.24 -12.01 -5.29
N TRP A 98 -2.34 -11.41 -6.47
CA TRP A 98 -2.85 -12.03 -7.70
C TRP A 98 -2.23 -11.42 -8.94
N THR A 99 -2.44 -12.08 -10.10
CA THR A 99 -1.94 -11.67 -11.41
C THR A 99 -2.93 -10.75 -12.14
N SER A 100 -2.47 -10.07 -13.19
CA SER A 100 -3.28 -9.21 -14.06
C SER A 100 -4.45 -9.92 -14.73
N SER A 101 -4.34 -11.23 -14.93
CA SER A 101 -5.36 -12.07 -15.57
C SER A 101 -6.46 -12.55 -14.61
N ASP A 102 -6.38 -12.23 -13.32
CA ASP A 102 -7.43 -12.56 -12.37
C ASP A 102 -8.67 -11.66 -12.58
N ALA A 103 -9.84 -12.28 -12.68
CA ALA A 103 -11.09 -11.56 -12.95
C ALA A 103 -11.47 -10.53 -11.86
N ASN A 104 -10.95 -10.70 -10.64
CA ASN A 104 -11.24 -9.84 -9.50
C ASN A 104 -10.20 -8.73 -9.30
N CYS A 105 -9.19 -8.62 -10.17
CA CYS A 105 -8.09 -7.67 -9.96
C CYS A 105 -8.51 -6.20 -10.09
N GLN A 106 -9.61 -5.89 -10.77
CA GLN A 106 -10.10 -4.52 -10.98
C GLN A 106 -9.00 -3.53 -11.44
N GLY A 107 -8.00 -4.04 -12.18
CA GLY A 107 -6.84 -3.27 -12.62
C GLY A 107 -5.73 -3.11 -11.58
N LYS A 108 -5.90 -3.66 -10.37
CA LYS A 108 -4.88 -3.70 -9.31
C LYS A 108 -4.40 -5.13 -9.07
N PHE A 109 -3.09 -5.35 -9.16
CA PHE A 109 -2.45 -6.65 -8.95
C PHE A 109 -0.98 -6.43 -8.55
N SER A 110 -0.34 -7.44 -7.95
CA SER A 110 1.06 -7.31 -7.53
C SER A 110 1.98 -8.37 -8.14
N ILE A 111 1.48 -9.23 -9.03
CA ILE A 111 2.28 -10.36 -9.54
C ILE A 111 2.24 -10.36 -11.08
N TYR A 112 3.40 -10.08 -11.70
CA TYR A 112 3.57 -10.32 -13.13
C TYR A 112 3.84 -11.81 -13.41
N GLN A 113 3.54 -12.27 -14.62
CA GLN A 113 3.76 -13.66 -15.02
C GLN A 113 5.20 -14.13 -14.84
N SER A 114 6.16 -13.25 -15.06
CA SER A 114 7.59 -13.57 -14.92
C SER A 114 8.01 -13.86 -13.47
N GLU A 115 7.31 -13.31 -12.48
CA GLU A 115 7.58 -13.51 -11.06
C GLU A 115 6.69 -14.60 -10.42
N LEU A 116 5.67 -15.08 -11.14
CA LEU A 116 4.63 -15.95 -10.59
C LEU A 116 5.17 -17.21 -9.88
N LEU A 117 6.10 -17.92 -10.52
CA LEU A 117 6.65 -19.16 -9.95
C LEU A 117 7.41 -18.89 -8.63
N LEU A 118 8.24 -17.87 -8.60
CA LEU A 118 8.99 -17.50 -7.41
C LEU A 118 8.06 -17.04 -6.28
N VAL A 119 7.02 -16.28 -6.62
CA VAL A 119 6.02 -15.81 -5.65
C VAL A 119 5.21 -16.97 -5.09
N GLU A 120 4.85 -17.95 -5.92
CA GLU A 120 4.15 -19.16 -5.48
C GLU A 120 4.97 -19.94 -4.45
N GLU A 121 6.28 -20.11 -4.68
CA GLU A 121 7.19 -20.73 -3.72
C GLU A 121 7.23 -19.94 -2.38
N ILE A 122 7.37 -18.63 -2.45
CA ILE A 122 7.40 -17.74 -1.27
C ILE A 122 6.07 -17.83 -0.49
N PHE A 123 4.94 -17.78 -1.17
CA PHE A 123 3.63 -17.83 -0.53
C PHE A 123 3.34 -19.20 0.08
N GLN A 124 3.83 -20.28 -0.53
CA GLN A 124 3.78 -21.62 0.03
C GLN A 124 4.63 -21.72 1.32
N GLU A 125 5.84 -21.16 1.34
CA GLU A 125 6.68 -21.09 2.54
C GLU A 125 6.00 -20.31 3.68
N LEU A 126 5.29 -19.24 3.35
CA LEU A 126 4.52 -18.42 4.30
C LEU A 126 3.22 -19.10 4.76
N GLY A 127 2.79 -20.17 4.11
CA GLY A 127 1.51 -20.83 4.39
C GLY A 127 0.29 -19.98 4.00
N LEU A 128 0.41 -19.09 3.02
CA LEU A 128 -0.71 -18.29 2.57
C LEU A 128 -1.74 -19.15 1.82
N THR A 129 -3.00 -19.00 2.17
CA THR A 129 -4.10 -19.77 1.56
C THR A 129 -4.28 -19.36 0.10
N LYS A 130 -4.23 -20.33 -0.83
CA LYS A 130 -4.58 -20.12 -2.23
C LYS A 130 -6.10 -20.08 -2.37
N ILE A 131 -6.65 -18.97 -2.85
CA ILE A 131 -8.10 -18.71 -2.96
C ILE A 131 -8.61 -18.71 -4.40
N GLY A 132 -7.71 -18.75 -5.38
CA GLY A 132 -8.02 -18.82 -6.81
C GLY A 132 -6.88 -19.43 -7.61
N ARG A 133 -6.97 -19.41 -8.96
CA ARG A 133 -5.95 -20.00 -9.83
C ARG A 133 -4.57 -19.39 -9.58
N ASN A 134 -4.46 -18.07 -9.61
CA ASN A 134 -3.25 -17.29 -9.35
C ASN A 134 -3.54 -16.19 -8.33
N GLN A 135 -4.26 -16.56 -7.28
CA GLN A 135 -4.73 -15.66 -6.25
C GLN A 135 -4.58 -16.29 -4.86
N TRP A 136 -4.05 -15.53 -3.92
CA TRP A 136 -3.82 -15.93 -2.55
C TRP A 136 -4.45 -14.95 -1.57
N ALA A 137 -4.67 -15.41 -0.34
CA ALA A 137 -4.99 -14.54 0.77
C ALA A 137 -3.81 -13.59 1.07
N ARG A 138 -4.11 -12.38 1.51
CA ARG A 138 -3.09 -11.38 1.84
C ARG A 138 -2.32 -11.80 3.10
N HIS A 139 -1.03 -11.50 3.12
CA HIS A 139 -0.23 -11.64 4.33
C HIS A 139 -0.76 -10.67 5.42
N PRO A 140 -0.91 -11.10 6.69
CA PRO A 140 -1.50 -10.25 7.74
C PRO A 140 -0.85 -8.88 7.89
N LEU A 141 0.48 -8.80 7.80
CA LEU A 141 1.20 -7.53 7.94
C LEU A 141 1.02 -6.58 6.74
N SER A 142 0.55 -7.05 5.59
CA SER A 142 0.28 -6.17 4.44
C SER A 142 -0.90 -5.22 4.70
N TYR A 143 -1.84 -5.61 5.54
CA TYR A 143 -2.92 -4.72 6.00
C TYR A 143 -2.40 -3.57 6.87
N LEU A 144 -1.37 -3.82 7.68
CA LEU A 144 -0.74 -2.77 8.49
C LEU A 144 0.12 -1.84 7.63
N MET A 145 0.80 -2.37 6.63
CA MET A 145 1.55 -1.58 5.66
C MET A 145 0.61 -0.64 4.89
N GLU A 146 -0.50 -1.16 4.36
CA GLU A 146 -1.52 -0.40 3.65
C GLU A 146 -2.12 0.72 4.53
N ALA A 147 -2.50 0.40 5.76
CA ALA A 147 -3.06 1.41 6.67
C ALA A 147 -2.03 2.50 7.02
N ALA A 148 -0.75 2.15 7.18
CA ALA A 148 0.32 3.12 7.42
C ALA A 148 0.53 4.03 6.21
N ASP A 149 0.52 3.48 5.00
CA ASP A 149 0.60 4.22 3.74
C ASP A 149 -0.56 5.21 3.61
N ASP A 150 -1.79 4.75 3.74
CA ASP A 150 -3.01 5.57 3.65
C ASP A 150 -3.04 6.70 4.68
N ILE A 151 -2.64 6.45 5.94
CA ILE A 151 -2.55 7.48 6.97
C ILE A 151 -1.49 8.52 6.63
N CYS A 152 -0.31 8.07 6.22
CA CYS A 152 0.78 8.97 5.85
C CYS A 152 0.40 9.83 4.66
N TYR A 153 -0.07 9.20 3.58
CA TYR A 153 -0.50 9.89 2.37
C TYR A 153 -1.53 10.98 2.71
N ALA A 154 -2.66 10.62 3.32
CA ALA A 154 -3.72 11.55 3.62
C ALA A 154 -3.28 12.72 4.51
N LEU A 155 -2.55 12.45 5.59
CA LEU A 155 -2.22 13.47 6.60
C LEU A 155 -1.01 14.33 6.24
N LEU A 156 -0.05 13.81 5.46
CA LEU A 156 1.10 14.59 5.01
C LEU A 156 0.75 15.45 3.80
N ASP A 157 -0.06 14.95 2.87
CA ASP A 157 -0.50 15.71 1.71
C ASP A 157 -1.34 16.94 2.11
N LEU A 158 -2.11 16.87 3.19
CA LEU A 158 -2.78 18.04 3.76
C LEU A 158 -1.77 19.12 4.20
N GLU A 159 -0.66 18.71 4.83
CA GLU A 159 0.39 19.66 5.23
C GLU A 159 1.05 20.30 4.01
N ASP A 160 1.44 19.48 3.03
CA ASP A 160 2.06 19.95 1.80
C ASP A 160 1.13 20.89 1.01
N ALA A 161 -0.17 20.58 0.96
CA ALA A 161 -1.17 21.43 0.31
C ALA A 161 -1.28 22.83 0.95
N VAL A 162 -1.09 22.93 2.28
CA VAL A 162 -1.04 24.23 2.93
C VAL A 162 0.29 24.95 2.70
N GLU A 163 1.41 24.23 2.71
CA GLU A 163 2.72 24.82 2.40
C GLU A 163 2.76 25.36 0.96
N LEU A 164 2.09 24.70 0.02
CA LEU A 164 1.93 25.13 -1.36
C LEU A 164 0.86 26.23 -1.56
N GLY A 165 0.12 26.58 -0.51
CA GLY A 165 -0.96 27.58 -0.59
C GLY A 165 -2.23 27.10 -1.32
N VAL A 166 -2.39 25.78 -1.48
CA VAL A 166 -3.59 25.16 -2.08
C VAL A 166 -4.73 25.10 -1.07
N LEU A 167 -4.41 24.79 0.18
CA LEU A 167 -5.36 24.75 1.30
C LEU A 167 -4.98 25.81 2.34
N SER A 168 -5.97 26.19 3.15
CA SER A 168 -5.76 27.03 4.33
C SER A 168 -5.51 26.18 5.59
N PRO A 169 -4.87 26.74 6.64
CA PRO A 169 -4.78 26.08 7.94
C PRO A 169 -6.15 25.69 8.52
N GLU A 170 -7.18 26.47 8.22
CA GLU A 170 -8.56 26.24 8.67
C GLU A 170 -9.16 24.98 7.99
N ASP A 171 -8.77 24.65 6.77
CA ASP A 171 -9.18 23.43 6.07
C ASP A 171 -8.61 22.20 6.77
N ILE A 172 -7.32 22.20 7.13
CA ILE A 172 -6.72 21.13 7.94
C ILE A 172 -7.45 20.98 9.29
N GLN A 173 -7.73 22.08 9.96
CA GLN A 173 -8.44 22.04 11.25
C GLN A 173 -9.83 21.39 11.10
N ARG A 174 -10.54 21.70 10.01
CA ARG A 174 -11.86 21.12 9.73
C ARG A 174 -11.81 19.59 9.57
N VAL A 175 -10.79 19.08 8.89
CA VAL A 175 -10.61 17.65 8.65
C VAL A 175 -10.10 16.92 9.88
N LEU A 176 -9.12 17.47 10.60
CA LEU A 176 -8.42 16.73 11.65
C LEU A 176 -9.02 16.91 13.06
N LYS A 177 -9.72 18.01 13.32
CA LYS A 177 -10.32 18.26 14.64
C LYS A 177 -11.34 17.20 15.09
N PRO A 178 -12.16 16.58 14.20
CA PRO A 178 -13.04 15.48 14.58
C PRO A 178 -12.30 14.29 15.18
N ILE A 179 -11.08 14.02 14.73
CA ILE A 179 -10.23 12.93 15.25
C ILE A 179 -9.85 13.18 16.73
N ASP A 180 -9.55 14.42 17.10
CA ASP A 180 -9.24 14.80 18.49
C ASP A 180 -9.87 16.15 18.90
N PRO A 181 -11.17 16.15 19.23
CA PRO A 181 -11.90 17.37 19.61
C PRO A 181 -11.33 18.07 20.84
N GLN A 182 -10.57 17.35 21.67
CA GLN A 182 -10.02 17.89 22.94
C GLN A 182 -8.79 18.78 22.73
N VAL A 183 -8.19 18.78 21.53
CA VAL A 183 -7.06 19.66 21.23
C VAL A 183 -7.57 21.12 21.14
N VAL A 184 -7.09 21.95 22.03
CA VAL A 184 -7.46 23.37 22.11
C VAL A 184 -6.37 24.21 21.46
N HIS A 185 -6.77 25.20 20.65
CA HIS A 185 -5.87 26.20 20.13
C HIS A 185 -5.51 27.19 21.28
N HIS A 186 -4.24 27.21 21.67
CA HIS A 186 -3.72 28.21 22.60
C HIS A 186 -3.34 29.47 21.82
N GLY A 187 -3.73 30.64 22.35
CA GLY A 187 -3.61 31.91 21.62
C GLY A 187 -2.19 32.42 21.35
N ASP A 188 -1.18 31.75 21.90
CA ASP A 188 0.26 31.96 21.63
C ASP A 188 0.81 31.19 20.45
N LEU A 189 0.02 30.25 19.89
CA LEU A 189 0.39 29.45 18.74
C LEU A 189 -0.10 30.07 17.42
N SER A 190 0.73 30.06 16.38
CA SER A 190 0.25 30.34 15.04
C SER A 190 -0.70 29.24 14.55
N SER A 191 -1.59 29.56 13.60
CA SER A 191 -2.49 28.58 12.98
C SER A 191 -1.70 27.37 12.42
N TRP A 192 -0.53 27.61 11.85
CA TRP A 192 0.34 26.56 11.33
C TRP A 192 0.92 25.64 12.42
N GLN A 193 1.37 26.20 13.53
CA GLN A 193 1.84 25.40 14.68
C GLN A 193 0.71 24.55 15.26
N TYR A 194 -0.50 25.09 15.30
CA TYR A 194 -1.68 24.35 15.74
C TYR A 194 -2.01 23.19 14.79
N CYS A 195 -1.94 23.38 13.47
CA CYS A 195 -2.14 22.31 12.48
C CYS A 195 -1.14 21.17 12.67
N LYS A 196 0.14 21.46 12.94
CA LYS A 196 1.16 20.44 13.23
C LYS A 196 0.84 19.61 14.49
N ILE A 197 0.30 20.25 15.52
CA ILE A 197 -0.15 19.55 16.73
C ILE A 197 -1.35 18.65 16.41
N LEU A 198 -2.36 19.16 15.69
CA LEU A 198 -3.51 18.37 15.26
C LEU A 198 -3.11 17.15 14.44
N ARG A 199 -2.22 17.31 13.46
CA ARG A 199 -1.70 16.21 12.66
C ARG A 199 -1.01 15.14 13.53
N GLY A 200 -0.09 15.54 14.41
CA GLY A 200 0.60 14.61 15.29
C GLY A 200 -0.36 13.80 16.18
N ARG A 201 -1.40 14.48 16.69
CA ARG A 201 -2.46 13.83 17.49
C ARG A 201 -3.33 12.91 16.66
N ALA A 202 -3.70 13.33 15.44
CA ALA A 202 -4.48 12.52 14.50
C ALA A 202 -3.74 11.23 14.12
N ILE A 203 -2.45 11.32 13.77
CA ILE A 203 -1.61 10.15 13.50
C ILE A 203 -1.61 9.20 14.71
N GLY A 204 -1.37 9.69 15.91
CA GLY A 204 -1.33 8.85 17.12
C GLY A 204 -2.66 8.13 17.38
N LYS A 205 -3.79 8.79 17.17
CA LYS A 205 -5.11 8.16 17.31
C LYS A 205 -5.41 7.17 16.19
N ALA A 206 -5.10 7.52 14.94
CA ALA A 206 -5.27 6.61 13.81
C ALA A 206 -4.45 5.33 13.98
N ILE A 207 -3.20 5.42 14.42
CA ILE A 207 -2.36 4.24 14.73
C ILE A 207 -3.03 3.37 15.82
N THR A 208 -3.53 3.99 16.88
CA THR A 208 -4.17 3.26 17.99
C THR A 208 -5.41 2.53 17.49
N ASP A 209 -6.22 3.17 16.68
CA ASP A 209 -7.47 2.62 16.17
C ASP A 209 -7.22 1.48 15.17
N VAL A 210 -6.25 1.65 14.27
CA VAL A 210 -5.79 0.59 13.35
C VAL A 210 -5.27 -0.64 14.11
N VAL A 211 -4.53 -0.45 15.20
CA VAL A 211 -4.07 -1.57 16.03
C VAL A 211 -5.26 -2.30 16.66
N HIS A 212 -6.26 -1.58 17.16
CA HIS A 212 -7.48 -2.17 17.70
C HIS A 212 -8.27 -2.90 16.61
N ALA A 213 -8.43 -2.30 15.43
CA ALA A 213 -9.09 -2.92 14.28
C ALA A 213 -8.38 -4.25 13.89
N PHE A 214 -7.06 -4.24 13.77
CA PHE A 214 -6.27 -5.44 13.48
C PHE A 214 -6.48 -6.54 14.52
N VAL A 215 -6.42 -6.21 15.80
CA VAL A 215 -6.61 -7.20 16.90
C VAL A 215 -8.02 -7.76 16.90
N ASN A 216 -9.04 -6.92 16.69
CA ASN A 216 -10.44 -7.33 16.67
C ASN A 216 -10.75 -8.26 15.50
N HIS A 217 -10.16 -8.01 14.33
CA HIS A 217 -10.33 -8.81 13.11
C HIS A 217 -9.25 -9.87 12.89
N LYS A 218 -8.36 -10.10 13.88
CA LYS A 218 -7.23 -11.03 13.76
C LYS A 218 -7.61 -12.40 13.20
N ARG A 219 -8.75 -12.96 13.61
CA ARG A 219 -9.21 -14.29 13.16
C ARG A 219 -9.53 -14.30 11.69
N GLU A 220 -10.28 -13.30 11.19
CA GLU A 220 -10.63 -13.13 9.79
C GLU A 220 -9.38 -12.90 8.93
N ILE A 221 -8.48 -12.02 9.40
CA ILE A 221 -7.21 -11.72 8.73
C ILE A 221 -6.34 -12.98 8.59
N MET A 222 -6.19 -13.75 9.68
CA MET A 222 -5.38 -14.99 9.68
C MET A 222 -6.01 -16.13 8.87
N ALA A 223 -7.32 -16.13 8.71
CA ALA A 223 -8.05 -17.08 7.85
C ALA A 223 -8.02 -16.70 6.36
N GLY A 224 -7.69 -15.44 6.04
CA GLY A 224 -7.76 -14.91 4.68
C GLY A 224 -9.14 -14.40 4.27
N ASP A 225 -10.08 -14.28 5.20
CA ASP A 225 -11.48 -13.93 4.97
C ASP A 225 -11.75 -12.43 5.15
N PHE A 226 -10.74 -11.62 5.48
CA PHE A 226 -10.91 -10.20 5.74
C PHE A 226 -11.07 -9.37 4.46
N TRP A 227 -10.47 -9.79 3.34
CA TRP A 227 -10.65 -9.15 2.04
C TRP A 227 -12.13 -9.20 1.60
N PRO A 228 -12.70 -8.15 0.98
CA PRO A 228 -12.07 -6.93 0.45
C PRO A 228 -11.97 -5.74 1.42
N LYS A 229 -12.18 -5.93 2.72
CA LYS A 229 -12.02 -4.86 3.71
C LYS A 229 -10.55 -4.46 3.86
N ASP A 230 -10.32 -3.21 4.21
CA ASP A 230 -9.05 -2.68 4.74
C ASP A 230 -9.23 -2.27 6.22
N LEU A 231 -8.12 -1.99 6.91
CA LEU A 231 -8.20 -1.69 8.34
C LEU A 231 -8.83 -0.34 8.62
N LEU A 232 -8.66 0.65 7.75
CA LEU A 232 -9.24 1.99 7.95
C LEU A 232 -10.75 1.97 7.80
N SER A 233 -11.28 1.13 6.89
CA SER A 233 -12.73 0.99 6.69
C SER A 233 -13.48 0.42 7.90
N VAL A 234 -12.77 -0.24 8.83
CA VAL A 234 -13.31 -0.81 10.07
C VAL A 234 -12.85 -0.09 11.33
N CYS A 235 -12.14 1.03 11.19
CA CYS A 235 -11.84 1.96 12.27
C CYS A 235 -13.09 2.75 12.71
N SER A 236 -12.94 3.54 13.76
CA SER A 236 -14.00 4.46 14.20
C SER A 236 -14.39 5.46 13.09
N PRO A 237 -15.66 5.89 13.03
CA PRO A 237 -16.10 6.83 11.98
C PRO A 237 -15.26 8.10 11.93
N GLU A 238 -14.84 8.62 13.08
CA GLU A 238 -14.02 9.84 13.16
C GLU A 238 -12.68 9.66 12.45
N ILE A 239 -12.09 8.47 12.48
CA ILE A 239 -10.83 8.17 11.77
C ILE A 239 -11.10 7.91 10.29
N SER A 240 -12.01 6.99 9.97
CA SER A 240 -12.27 6.59 8.59
C SER A 240 -12.76 7.75 7.72
N GLU A 241 -13.72 8.56 8.22
CA GLU A 241 -14.26 9.72 7.50
C GLU A 241 -13.23 10.86 7.35
N SER A 242 -12.41 11.09 8.38
CA SER A 242 -11.38 12.14 8.30
C SER A 242 -10.27 11.76 7.33
N ILE A 243 -9.81 10.51 7.34
CA ILE A 243 -8.80 10.02 6.38
C ILE A 243 -9.35 10.05 4.95
N GLU A 244 -10.60 9.64 4.74
CA GLU A 244 -11.24 9.69 3.41
C GLU A 244 -11.43 11.14 2.92
N SER A 245 -11.76 12.06 3.83
CA SER A 245 -11.90 13.49 3.50
C SER A 245 -10.57 14.19 3.22
N ALA A 246 -9.46 13.59 3.63
CA ALA A 246 -8.12 14.09 3.43
C ALA A 246 -7.49 13.61 2.09
N LYS A 247 -8.04 12.53 1.51
CA LYS A 247 -7.67 12.02 0.17
C LYS A 247 -8.31 12.84 -0.94
#